data_a98d39b024f3a26c04fbef67682e4f27
#
_entry.id   a98d39b024f3a26c04fbef67682e4f27
#
_cell.length_a   1.000
_cell.length_b   1.000
_cell.length_c   1.000
_cell.angle_alpha   90.00
_cell.angle_beta   90.00
_cell.angle_gamma   90.00
#
_symmetry.space_group_name_H-M   'P 1'
#
loop_
_entity.id
_entity.type
_entity.pdbx_description
1 polymer ?
#
loop_
_entity_poly.entity_id
_entity_poly.type
_entity_poly.pdbx_seq_one_letter_code
_entity_poly.pdbx_strand_id
1 'polypeptide(L)'
;GEPRTSNAEVYNGSTWTAITAYPLTLRYPEAAGGSNTAALVFCGDNGGSTNASNSWNGSSWSSSPATNTPRFEFGSSGTSSTACMAIAGTTGSTGTDRVSSVEEFDGSSWTEQADVQALSSQGGGTGTVTATVYAFGNSGPYPGTTPGATEAWDSPTYVKKTVTMS
;
A
#
# COMPACT_ATOMS: atom_id res chain seq x y z
N GLY A 1 11.76 -17.24 7.19
CA GLY A 1 10.92 -16.07 6.88
C GLY A 1 9.55 -16.23 7.52
N GLU A 2 8.83 -15.15 7.72
CA GLU A 2 7.46 -15.20 8.23
C GLU A 2 6.53 -15.98 7.29
N PRO A 3 5.58 -16.76 7.80
CA PRO A 3 4.67 -17.52 6.97
C PRO A 3 3.73 -16.59 6.20
N ARG A 4 3.42 -16.94 4.96
CA ARG A 4 2.35 -16.31 4.20
C ARG A 4 1.01 -16.91 4.59
N THR A 5 -0.04 -16.11 4.60
CA THR A 5 -1.39 -16.55 4.94
C THR A 5 -2.42 -15.99 3.97
N SER A 6 -3.56 -16.67 3.86
CA SER A 6 -4.76 -16.18 3.17
C SER A 6 -5.91 -15.91 4.13
N ASN A 7 -5.69 -16.08 5.44
CA ASN A 7 -6.74 -15.85 6.45
C ASN A 7 -7.20 -14.40 6.41
N ALA A 8 -8.51 -14.22 6.49
CA ALA A 8 -9.14 -12.92 6.52
C ALA A 8 -10.22 -12.90 7.59
N GLU A 9 -10.33 -11.78 8.29
CA GLU A 9 -11.29 -11.58 9.36
C GLU A 9 -11.92 -10.20 9.27
N VAL A 10 -13.14 -10.07 9.71
CA VAL A 10 -13.82 -8.77 9.84
C VAL A 10 -14.12 -8.46 11.29
N TYR A 11 -14.03 -7.18 11.64
CA TYR A 11 -14.39 -6.65 12.95
C TYR A 11 -15.75 -5.94 12.87
N ASN A 12 -16.67 -6.31 13.77
CA ASN A 12 -18.04 -5.74 13.82
C ASN A 12 -18.23 -4.68 14.90
N GLY A 13 -17.15 -4.20 15.51
CA GLY A 13 -17.19 -3.26 16.64
C GLY A 13 -16.99 -3.93 18.01
N SER A 14 -17.10 -5.27 18.10
CA SER A 14 -16.87 -6.01 19.35
C SER A 14 -16.06 -7.29 19.19
N THR A 15 -16.21 -8.00 18.08
CA THR A 15 -15.54 -9.29 17.82
C THR A 15 -14.98 -9.36 16.43
N TRP A 16 -13.88 -10.13 16.27
CA TRP A 16 -13.37 -10.56 14.98
C TRP A 16 -14.04 -11.86 14.56
N THR A 17 -14.39 -11.97 13.29
CA THR A 17 -15.04 -13.16 12.70
C THR A 17 -14.32 -13.52 11.41
N ALA A 18 -13.93 -14.79 11.28
CA ALA A 18 -13.33 -15.30 10.06
C ALA A 18 -14.32 -15.20 8.88
N ILE A 19 -13.79 -14.76 7.75
CA ILE A 19 -14.52 -14.66 6.48
C ILE A 19 -13.88 -15.55 5.42
N THR A 20 -14.41 -15.53 4.20
CA THR A 20 -13.81 -16.22 3.05
C THR A 20 -12.35 -15.80 2.92
N ALA A 21 -11.46 -16.80 2.83
CA ALA A 21 -10.03 -16.57 2.69
C ALA A 21 -9.71 -15.68 1.47
N TYR A 22 -8.70 -14.83 1.61
CA TYR A 22 -8.17 -14.06 0.50
C TYR A 22 -7.69 -15.00 -0.64
N PRO A 23 -7.86 -14.64 -1.92
CA PRO A 23 -7.54 -15.54 -3.03
C PRO A 23 -6.06 -15.95 -3.15
N LEU A 24 -5.16 -15.22 -2.52
CA LEU A 24 -3.72 -15.50 -2.51
C LEU A 24 -3.19 -15.68 -1.08
N THR A 25 -2.12 -16.44 -0.93
CA THR A 25 -1.34 -16.45 0.32
C THR A 25 -0.29 -15.35 0.26
N LEU A 26 -0.39 -14.36 1.14
CA LEU A 26 0.46 -13.17 1.13
C LEU A 26 1.11 -12.92 2.49
N ARG A 27 2.18 -12.14 2.46
CA ARG A 27 2.67 -11.33 3.56
C ARG A 27 2.91 -9.91 3.05
N TYR A 28 2.84 -8.93 3.94
CA TYR A 28 3.04 -7.51 3.63
C TYR A 28 2.14 -6.95 2.51
N PRO A 29 0.85 -7.37 2.40
CA PRO A 29 -0.10 -6.65 1.56
C PRO A 29 -0.46 -5.33 2.23
N GLU A 30 -0.97 -4.39 1.45
CA GLU A 30 -1.64 -3.21 1.96
C GLU A 30 -3.12 -3.23 1.57
N ALA A 31 -3.89 -2.40 2.25
CA ALA A 31 -5.31 -2.32 2.02
C ALA A 31 -5.83 -0.89 2.14
N ALA A 32 -6.91 -0.63 1.46
CA ALA A 32 -7.71 0.58 1.60
C ALA A 32 -9.20 0.22 1.66
N GLY A 33 -9.97 1.00 2.38
CA GLY A 33 -11.40 0.74 2.49
C GLY A 33 -12.09 1.67 3.46
N GLY A 34 -13.37 1.91 3.23
CA GLY A 34 -14.21 2.75 4.09
C GLY A 34 -15.01 1.96 5.12
N SER A 35 -15.06 0.62 5.02
CA SER A 35 -15.84 -0.23 5.92
C SER A 35 -15.42 -1.69 5.83
N ASN A 36 -15.96 -2.51 6.75
CA ASN A 36 -15.79 -3.96 6.74
C ASN A 36 -16.57 -4.68 5.63
N THR A 37 -17.30 -3.95 4.82
CA THR A 37 -18.04 -4.46 3.65
C THR A 37 -17.52 -3.88 2.32
N ALA A 38 -16.49 -3.04 2.34
CA ALA A 38 -15.91 -2.43 1.15
C ALA A 38 -14.43 -2.17 1.38
N ALA A 39 -13.58 -3.09 0.93
CA ALA A 39 -12.13 -3.00 1.03
C ALA A 39 -11.46 -3.41 -0.28
N LEU A 40 -10.27 -2.88 -0.54
CA LEU A 40 -9.35 -3.31 -1.57
C LEU A 40 -8.06 -3.75 -0.89
N VAL A 41 -7.60 -4.95 -1.20
CA VAL A 41 -6.27 -5.46 -0.79
C VAL A 41 -5.44 -5.62 -2.04
N PHE A 42 -4.22 -5.13 -2.03
CA PHE A 42 -3.37 -5.09 -3.21
C PHE A 42 -1.90 -5.32 -2.90
N CYS A 43 -1.19 -5.82 -3.89
CA CYS A 43 0.24 -6.14 -3.80
C CYS A 43 0.58 -7.14 -2.68
N GLY A 44 1.83 -7.16 -2.25
CA GLY A 44 2.35 -8.06 -1.22
C GLY A 44 3.34 -9.07 -1.77
N ASP A 45 3.75 -10.00 -0.92
CA ASP A 45 4.71 -11.05 -1.25
C ASP A 45 4.01 -12.43 -1.22
N ASN A 46 3.91 -13.08 -2.39
CA ASN A 46 3.40 -14.45 -2.58
C ASN A 46 4.50 -15.49 -2.89
N GLY A 47 5.75 -15.15 -2.69
CA GLY A 47 6.95 -15.88 -3.12
C GLY A 47 7.90 -15.00 -3.94
N GLY A 48 7.45 -13.81 -4.24
CA GLY A 48 8.03 -12.66 -4.87
C GLY A 48 7.03 -11.53 -4.79
N SER A 49 7.38 -10.35 -5.27
CA SER A 49 6.43 -9.24 -5.32
C SER A 49 5.27 -9.56 -6.27
N THR A 50 4.04 -9.25 -5.86
CA THR A 50 2.85 -9.35 -6.69
C THR A 50 2.20 -7.99 -6.90
N ASN A 51 1.54 -7.82 -8.05
CA ASN A 51 0.72 -6.65 -8.35
C ASN A 51 -0.78 -6.94 -8.28
N ALA A 52 -1.17 -8.13 -7.83
CA ALA A 52 -2.57 -8.54 -7.75
C ALA A 52 -3.36 -7.65 -6.80
N SER A 53 -4.58 -7.33 -7.19
CA SER A 53 -5.54 -6.60 -6.36
C SER A 53 -6.86 -7.36 -6.32
N ASN A 54 -7.50 -7.37 -5.15
CA ASN A 54 -8.82 -7.96 -4.98
C ASN A 54 -9.68 -7.09 -4.07
N SER A 55 -10.93 -6.91 -4.48
CA SER A 55 -11.93 -6.17 -3.72
C SER A 55 -12.81 -7.09 -2.91
N TRP A 56 -13.18 -6.65 -1.71
CA TRP A 56 -14.14 -7.27 -0.80
C TRP A 56 -15.45 -6.49 -0.80
N ASN A 57 -16.58 -7.18 -0.99
CA ASN A 57 -17.91 -6.57 -1.03
C ASN A 57 -18.78 -6.88 0.20
N GLY A 58 -18.19 -7.40 1.27
CA GLY A 58 -18.90 -7.83 2.48
C GLY A 58 -19.25 -9.32 2.50
N SER A 59 -19.12 -10.04 1.37
CA SER A 59 -19.43 -11.47 1.27
C SER A 59 -18.44 -12.29 0.46
N SER A 60 -17.78 -11.69 -0.53
CA SER A 60 -16.84 -12.38 -1.43
C SER A 60 -15.73 -11.47 -1.92
N TRP A 61 -14.61 -12.10 -2.29
CA TRP A 61 -13.51 -11.45 -2.98
C TRP A 61 -13.72 -11.49 -4.49
N SER A 62 -13.39 -10.41 -5.18
CA SER A 62 -13.39 -10.32 -6.63
C SER A 62 -12.08 -9.71 -7.11
N SER A 63 -11.55 -10.18 -8.24
CA SER A 63 -10.36 -9.60 -8.86
C SER A 63 -10.63 -8.15 -9.25
N SER A 64 -9.66 -7.29 -8.99
CA SER A 64 -9.62 -5.88 -9.38
C SER A 64 -8.43 -5.63 -10.30
N PRO A 65 -8.37 -4.51 -11.02
CA PRO A 65 -7.20 -4.15 -11.82
C PRO A 65 -5.91 -4.19 -10.99
N ALA A 66 -4.88 -4.82 -11.53
CA ALA A 66 -3.58 -4.93 -10.89
C ALA A 66 -2.84 -3.59 -10.90
N THR A 67 -1.98 -3.34 -9.90
CA THR A 67 -1.03 -2.22 -9.96
C THR A 67 -0.06 -2.39 -11.12
N ASN A 68 0.51 -1.29 -11.62
CA ASN A 68 1.51 -1.36 -12.70
C ASN A 68 2.82 -2.00 -12.19
N THR A 69 3.22 -1.68 -10.96
CA THR A 69 4.45 -2.18 -10.36
C THR A 69 4.14 -3.19 -9.25
N PRO A 70 4.57 -4.46 -9.36
CA PRO A 70 4.48 -5.42 -8.27
C PRO A 70 5.39 -4.99 -7.12
N ARG A 71 4.87 -4.99 -5.88
CA ARG A 71 5.61 -4.52 -4.71
C ARG A 71 5.11 -5.13 -3.39
N PHE A 72 5.93 -5.02 -2.36
CA PHE A 72 5.58 -5.32 -0.98
C PHE A 72 6.34 -4.37 -0.03
N GLU A 73 6.01 -4.37 1.25
CA GLU A 73 6.59 -3.44 2.23
C GLU A 73 6.46 -1.98 1.80
N PHE A 74 5.33 -1.60 1.26
CA PHE A 74 5.02 -0.26 0.75
C PHE A 74 4.03 0.43 1.69
N GLY A 75 3.81 1.73 1.50
CA GLY A 75 2.75 2.43 2.20
C GLY A 75 1.49 2.54 1.37
N SER A 76 0.35 2.66 2.04
CA SER A 76 -0.91 2.93 1.36
C SER A 76 -1.62 4.13 1.98
N SER A 77 -2.44 4.80 1.20
CA SER A 77 -3.36 5.83 1.67
C SER A 77 -4.67 5.73 0.89
N GLY A 78 -5.67 6.43 1.37
CA GLY A 78 -7.01 6.38 0.80
C GLY A 78 -8.05 5.90 1.80
N THR A 79 -9.27 6.40 1.66
CA THR A 79 -10.39 6.12 2.56
C THR A 79 -11.47 5.26 1.92
N SER A 80 -11.22 4.78 0.70
CA SER A 80 -12.18 4.02 -0.09
C SER A 80 -11.49 2.88 -0.84
N SER A 81 -12.20 1.78 -1.03
CA SER A 81 -11.79 0.68 -1.91
C SER A 81 -11.74 1.05 -3.39
N THR A 82 -12.18 2.25 -3.75
CA THR A 82 -12.18 2.79 -5.12
C THR A 82 -11.34 4.06 -5.27
N ALA A 83 -10.66 4.50 -4.21
CA ALA A 83 -9.77 5.67 -4.24
C ALA A 83 -8.65 5.48 -3.22
N CYS A 84 -7.50 4.99 -3.66
CA CYS A 84 -6.35 4.72 -2.81
C CYS A 84 -5.03 4.85 -3.58
N MET A 85 -3.94 4.85 -2.85
CA MET A 85 -2.59 4.97 -3.38
C MET A 85 -1.71 3.84 -2.89
N ALA A 86 -0.79 3.39 -3.75
CA ALA A 86 0.35 2.54 -3.42
C ALA A 86 1.62 3.40 -3.47
N ILE A 87 2.37 3.48 -2.38
CA ILE A 87 3.45 4.46 -2.22
C ILE A 87 4.77 3.74 -1.92
N ALA A 88 5.77 3.93 -2.77
CA ALA A 88 7.11 3.36 -2.59
C ALA A 88 7.10 1.81 -2.46
N GLY A 89 7.94 1.24 -1.59
CA GLY A 89 8.02 -0.20 -1.35
C GLY A 89 9.23 -0.86 -1.99
N THR A 90 9.18 -2.18 -2.09
CA THR A 90 10.25 -2.96 -2.73
C THR A 90 9.67 -3.95 -3.75
N THR A 91 10.39 -4.14 -4.86
CA THR A 91 10.04 -5.08 -5.93
C THR A 91 10.77 -6.42 -5.77
N GLY A 92 11.68 -6.52 -4.83
CA GLY A 92 12.49 -7.72 -4.59
C GLY A 92 13.00 -7.78 -3.15
N SER A 93 13.77 -8.80 -2.85
CA SER A 93 14.28 -9.11 -1.51
C SER A 93 15.67 -8.53 -1.21
N THR A 94 16.26 -7.82 -2.16
CA THR A 94 17.58 -7.17 -1.99
C THR A 94 17.38 -5.72 -1.55
N GLY A 95 18.32 -5.16 -0.82
CA GLY A 95 18.26 -3.77 -0.38
C GLY A 95 18.30 -2.73 -1.50
N THR A 96 18.52 -3.16 -2.75
CA THR A 96 18.57 -2.31 -3.96
C THR A 96 17.25 -2.29 -4.74
N ASP A 97 16.27 -3.10 -4.37
CA ASP A 97 15.01 -3.27 -5.10
C ASP A 97 13.92 -2.29 -4.65
N ARG A 98 14.27 -1.29 -3.84
CA ARG A 98 13.33 -0.26 -3.39
C ARG A 98 12.95 0.67 -4.54
N VAL A 99 11.71 1.13 -4.50
CA VAL A 99 11.15 2.07 -5.48
C VAL A 99 10.65 3.34 -4.79
N SER A 100 10.56 4.41 -5.56
CA SER A 100 9.95 5.69 -5.18
C SER A 100 8.58 5.88 -5.82
N SER A 101 8.20 5.00 -6.74
CA SER A 101 6.99 5.15 -7.54
C SER A 101 5.72 5.15 -6.71
N VAL A 102 4.79 6.00 -7.12
CA VAL A 102 3.47 6.14 -6.51
C VAL A 102 2.41 5.86 -7.57
N GLU A 103 1.44 5.04 -7.23
CA GLU A 103 0.31 4.75 -8.09
C GLU A 103 -1.00 5.08 -7.37
N GLU A 104 -1.95 5.65 -8.09
CA GLU A 104 -3.30 5.96 -7.63
C GLU A 104 -4.31 5.06 -8.32
N PHE A 105 -5.25 4.53 -7.54
CA PHE A 105 -6.42 3.80 -8.02
C PHE A 105 -7.66 4.68 -8.00
N ASP A 106 -8.34 4.79 -9.14
CA ASP A 106 -9.55 5.57 -9.32
C ASP A 106 -10.86 4.76 -9.27
N GLY A 107 -10.76 3.48 -8.91
CA GLY A 107 -11.86 2.52 -8.93
C GLY A 107 -11.93 1.67 -10.20
N SER A 108 -11.18 2.03 -11.25
CA SER A 108 -11.15 1.32 -12.55
C SER A 108 -9.75 1.02 -13.06
N SER A 109 -8.75 1.83 -12.70
CA SER A 109 -7.37 1.67 -13.16
C SER A 109 -6.37 2.24 -12.15
N TRP A 110 -5.13 1.74 -12.21
CA TRP A 110 -3.99 2.31 -11.52
C TRP A 110 -3.21 3.25 -12.46
N THR A 111 -2.91 4.44 -11.98
CA THR A 111 -2.21 5.48 -12.75
C THR A 111 -1.00 5.97 -11.95
N GLU A 112 0.15 6.04 -12.62
CA GLU A 112 1.38 6.60 -12.05
C GLU A 112 1.17 8.06 -11.64
N GLN A 113 1.65 8.38 -10.45
CA GLN A 113 1.67 9.73 -9.87
C GLN A 113 3.13 10.17 -9.67
N ALA A 114 3.34 11.40 -9.20
CA ALA A 114 4.68 11.85 -8.90
C ALA A 114 5.30 11.02 -7.76
N ASP A 115 6.53 10.60 -7.96
CA ASP A 115 7.31 9.79 -7.02
C ASP A 115 7.52 10.48 -5.67
N VAL A 116 7.66 9.70 -4.60
CA VAL A 116 8.30 10.20 -3.37
C VAL A 116 9.79 10.52 -3.63
N GLN A 117 10.39 11.35 -2.78
CA GLN A 117 11.75 11.85 -3.05
C GLN A 117 12.83 10.79 -2.94
N ALA A 118 12.62 9.79 -2.11
CA ALA A 118 13.61 8.76 -1.85
C ALA A 118 13.06 7.35 -2.10
N LEU A 119 13.92 6.47 -2.63
CA LEU A 119 13.66 5.04 -2.65
C LEU A 119 13.45 4.57 -1.22
N SER A 120 12.30 4.00 -0.91
CA SER A 120 11.99 3.57 0.46
C SER A 120 11.07 2.36 0.50
N SER A 121 11.12 1.63 1.62
CA SER A 121 10.20 0.54 1.96
C SER A 121 9.82 0.61 3.43
N GLN A 122 8.75 -0.09 3.84
CA GLN A 122 8.28 -0.15 5.22
C GLN A 122 7.82 1.20 5.79
N GLY A 123 7.45 2.14 4.94
CA GLY A 123 6.84 3.39 5.35
C GLY A 123 5.33 3.26 5.50
N GLY A 124 4.72 4.16 6.26
CA GLY A 124 3.28 4.28 6.43
C GLY A 124 2.70 5.45 5.63
N GLY A 125 1.57 5.23 4.98
CA GLY A 125 0.80 6.28 4.34
C GLY A 125 -0.53 6.53 5.07
N THR A 126 -1.04 7.75 5.01
CA THR A 126 -2.36 8.10 5.53
C THR A 126 -2.92 9.32 4.80
N GLY A 127 -4.24 9.42 4.77
CA GLY A 127 -4.95 10.52 4.12
C GLY A 127 -5.82 10.05 2.97
N THR A 128 -6.13 10.96 2.07
CA THR A 128 -6.92 10.71 0.85
C THR A 128 -6.00 10.74 -0.36
N VAL A 129 -6.48 10.30 -1.53
CA VAL A 129 -5.71 10.38 -2.80
C VAL A 129 -5.32 11.80 -3.19
N THR A 130 -6.02 12.82 -2.66
CA THR A 130 -5.73 14.23 -2.93
C THR A 130 -4.94 14.92 -1.82
N ALA A 131 -4.80 14.30 -0.65
CA ALA A 131 -4.06 14.85 0.48
C ALA A 131 -3.49 13.68 1.32
N THR A 132 -2.27 13.28 1.02
CA THR A 132 -1.59 12.12 1.61
C THR A 132 -0.32 12.55 2.32
N VAL A 133 -0.08 11.93 3.48
CA VAL A 133 1.21 11.97 4.17
C VAL A 133 1.83 10.58 4.09
N TYR A 134 3.09 10.51 3.69
CA TYR A 134 3.91 9.31 3.71
C TYR A 134 5.11 9.53 4.65
N ALA A 135 5.33 8.64 5.58
CA ALA A 135 6.33 8.81 6.63
C ALA A 135 7.07 7.49 6.94
N PHE A 136 8.32 7.62 7.39
CA PHE A 136 9.11 6.55 8.00
C PHE A 136 9.42 5.37 7.08
N GLY A 137 9.94 5.56 5.92
CA GLY A 137 10.46 4.45 5.13
C GLY A 137 11.89 4.08 5.50
N ASN A 138 12.27 2.86 5.16
CA ASN A 138 13.67 2.42 5.20
C ASN A 138 14.31 2.74 3.84
N SER A 139 15.37 3.56 3.80
CA SER A 139 16.07 3.93 2.57
C SER A 139 17.56 3.55 2.64
N GLY A 140 18.20 3.45 1.48
CA GLY A 140 19.61 3.09 1.36
C GLY A 140 19.86 1.57 1.34
N PRO A 141 21.13 1.14 1.14
CA PRO A 141 21.49 -0.28 1.12
C PRO A 141 21.27 -0.92 2.49
N TYR A 142 20.90 -2.19 2.51
CA TYR A 142 20.63 -2.95 3.74
C TYR A 142 21.91 -3.13 4.60
N PRO A 143 21.85 -2.94 5.92
CA PRO A 143 20.76 -2.40 6.71
C PRO A 143 20.56 -0.91 6.45
N GLY A 144 19.38 -0.54 5.97
CA GLY A 144 19.11 0.82 5.53
C GLY A 144 19.21 1.84 6.66
N THR A 145 19.55 3.06 6.30
CA THR A 145 19.33 4.20 7.17
C THR A 145 17.87 4.54 7.18
N THR A 146 17.28 4.76 8.35
CA THR A 146 15.93 5.33 8.45
C THR A 146 16.06 6.84 8.30
N PRO A 147 15.72 7.44 7.14
CA PRO A 147 15.59 8.87 7.09
C PRO A 147 14.32 9.24 7.86
N GLY A 148 14.41 10.18 8.75
CA GLY A 148 13.23 10.79 9.37
C GLY A 148 12.46 11.71 8.43
N ALA A 149 12.44 11.38 7.13
CA ALA A 149 11.77 12.20 6.12
C ALA A 149 10.28 11.83 6.07
N THR A 150 9.45 12.83 6.21
CA THR A 150 8.01 12.77 5.98
C THR A 150 7.68 13.59 4.75
N GLU A 151 6.92 13.02 3.84
CA GLU A 151 6.47 13.73 2.64
C GLU A 151 4.96 13.92 2.69
N ALA A 152 4.51 15.10 2.29
CA ALA A 152 3.10 15.40 2.14
C ALA A 152 2.76 15.58 0.65
N TRP A 153 1.69 14.96 0.24
CA TRP A 153 1.09 15.09 -1.07
C TRP A 153 -0.16 15.94 -0.96
N ASP A 154 -0.28 16.95 -1.79
CA ASP A 154 -1.43 17.87 -1.79
C ASP A 154 -1.83 18.18 -3.25
N SER A 155 -2.93 17.54 -3.72
CA SER A 155 -3.51 17.78 -5.03
C SER A 155 -4.59 18.89 -4.89
N PRO A 156 -4.78 19.78 -5.89
CA PRO A 156 -4.48 19.63 -7.31
C PRO A 156 -3.22 20.35 -7.81
N THR A 157 -2.39 20.86 -6.96
CA THR A 157 -1.27 21.73 -7.39
C THR A 157 0.11 21.03 -7.36
N TYR A 158 0.16 19.74 -7.09
CA TYR A 158 1.42 18.95 -7.05
C TYR A 158 2.55 19.64 -6.27
N VAL A 159 2.23 20.28 -5.17
CA VAL A 159 3.26 20.93 -4.33
C VAL A 159 3.81 19.91 -3.35
N LYS A 160 4.94 19.35 -3.71
CA LYS A 160 5.78 18.55 -2.80
C LYS A 160 6.22 19.42 -1.62
N LYS A 161 5.81 19.10 -0.42
CA LYS A 161 6.29 19.76 0.80
C LYS A 161 7.10 18.75 1.60
N THR A 162 8.39 19.04 1.75
CA THR A 162 9.25 18.30 2.69
C THR A 162 9.02 18.88 4.08
N VAL A 163 8.57 18.07 5.02
CA VAL A 163 8.48 18.47 6.42
C VAL A 163 9.80 18.12 7.08
N THR A 164 10.64 19.12 7.30
CA THR A 164 11.87 18.95 8.09
C THR A 164 11.49 19.03 9.56
N MET A 165 11.66 17.94 10.29
CA MET A 165 11.55 17.97 11.73
C MET A 165 12.86 18.52 12.31
N SER A 166 12.77 19.61 13.06
CA SER A 166 13.88 20.21 13.84
C SER A 166 14.03 19.49 15.17
#